data_8741d6ee2eb80051a6f42c1897ecfb67
#
_entry.id   8741d6ee2eb80051a6f42c1897ecfb67
#
_cell.length_a   1.000
_cell.length_b   1.000
_cell.length_c   1.000
_cell.angle_alpha   90.00
_cell.angle_beta   90.00
_cell.angle_gamma   90.00
#
_symmetry.space_group_name_H-M   'P 1'
#
loop_
_entity.id
_entity.type
_entity.pdbx_description
1 polymer ?
#
loop_
_entity_poly.entity_id
_entity_poly.type
_entity_poly.pdbx_seq_one_letter_code
_entity_poly.pdbx_strand_id
1 'polypeptide(L)'
;VKNLDLKSFHFRGLHPHIFIGTASDRYAGWIGQIYSADKYRGRITHRSHRVGGKVFRDEVVPVDSVREYFEHFSVLELDYTFYRPLLTPEGEPTSNYYVLGNYTHYLKKNDRVILKVPQEVCAVKIRQGNQAVANPHYLDSRLFLKQFYHPANELLGSNLAGMLFEQMYQRQEDRIPIPQLASGWDAFFEALPRDTRYHLELRTEAYWSPPVFEVLEKHGVGQVLSHWTWLPPLSRQLARAGGRWVTAGQGGLVRLMTPIDKRYEEAYAQAHPFDKLVEGMLSPGLVHDTVELMKRAAE
;
A
#
# COMPACT_ATOMS: atom_id res chain seq x y z
N VAL A 1 11.89 -24.46 -11.87
CA VAL A 1 12.30 -23.05 -11.74
C VAL A 1 13.80 -23.06 -11.44
N LYS A 2 14.66 -22.58 -12.39
CA LYS A 2 16.09 -22.40 -12.12
C LYS A 2 16.22 -21.55 -10.88
N ASN A 3 17.12 -21.90 -9.97
CA ASN A 3 17.46 -21.08 -8.79
C ASN A 3 17.76 -19.66 -9.27
N LEU A 4 16.83 -18.74 -9.05
CA LEU A 4 17.06 -17.33 -9.25
C LEU A 4 18.09 -16.88 -8.22
N ASP A 5 19.25 -16.45 -8.68
CA ASP A 5 20.24 -15.81 -7.81
C ASP A 5 19.73 -14.41 -7.44
N LEU A 6 18.99 -14.34 -6.33
CA LEU A 6 18.42 -13.08 -5.84
C LEU A 6 19.49 -12.05 -5.43
N LYS A 7 20.74 -12.50 -5.19
CA LYS A 7 21.86 -11.59 -4.86
C LYS A 7 22.29 -10.74 -6.05
N SER A 8 22.12 -11.26 -7.27
CA SER A 8 22.44 -10.52 -8.50
C SER A 8 21.25 -9.72 -9.04
N PHE A 9 20.06 -9.80 -8.41
CA PHE A 9 18.83 -9.20 -8.93
C PHE A 9 18.57 -7.85 -8.25
N HIS A 10 18.71 -6.78 -9.03
CA HIS A 10 18.39 -5.43 -8.63
C HIS A 10 17.12 -4.96 -9.34
N PHE A 11 16.13 -4.54 -8.56
CA PHE A 11 14.87 -4.00 -9.08
C PHE A 11 14.93 -2.47 -9.26
N ARG A 12 15.92 -1.82 -8.66
CA ARG A 12 16.12 -0.38 -8.77
C ARG A 12 16.76 -0.04 -10.12
N GLY A 13 16.17 0.95 -10.81
CA GLY A 13 16.72 1.46 -12.06
C GLY A 13 16.50 0.58 -13.29
N LEU A 14 15.58 -0.39 -13.23
CA LEU A 14 15.22 -1.23 -14.39
C LEU A 14 14.67 -0.40 -15.55
N HIS A 15 13.90 0.64 -15.25
CA HIS A 15 13.34 1.57 -16.23
C HIS A 15 13.10 2.93 -15.58
N PRO A 16 13.26 4.08 -16.30
CA PRO A 16 13.06 5.41 -15.73
C PRO A 16 11.63 5.68 -15.22
N HIS A 17 10.63 5.01 -15.80
CA HIS A 17 9.20 5.17 -15.46
C HIS A 17 8.61 4.04 -14.62
N ILE A 18 9.40 3.01 -14.27
CA ILE A 18 8.91 1.85 -13.52
C ILE A 18 9.65 1.75 -12.19
N PHE A 19 8.91 1.85 -11.09
CA PHE A 19 9.43 1.77 -9.74
C PHE A 19 8.87 0.53 -9.05
N ILE A 20 9.77 -0.36 -8.65
CA ILE A 20 9.42 -1.62 -7.97
C ILE A 20 9.78 -1.50 -6.49
N GLY A 21 8.90 -2.01 -5.65
CA GLY A 21 9.06 -2.06 -4.21
C GLY A 21 8.12 -3.04 -3.53
N THR A 22 8.09 -3.01 -2.22
CA THR A 22 7.28 -3.90 -1.39
C THR A 22 6.43 -3.13 -0.39
N ALA A 23 5.35 -3.73 0.07
CA ALA A 23 4.61 -3.29 1.24
C ALA A 23 5.29 -3.87 2.48
N SER A 24 6.02 -3.05 3.22
CA SER A 24 6.99 -3.43 4.26
C SER A 24 8.38 -3.83 3.75
N ASP A 25 9.39 -3.57 4.58
CA ASP A 25 10.80 -3.77 4.24
C ASP A 25 11.55 -4.66 5.25
N ARG A 26 11.09 -4.76 6.50
CA ARG A 26 11.90 -5.20 7.63
C ARG A 26 11.85 -6.70 7.92
N TYR A 27 11.84 -7.55 6.89
CA TYR A 27 11.82 -9.00 7.03
C TYR A 27 13.22 -9.56 7.28
N ALA A 28 13.46 -10.19 8.45
CA ALA A 28 14.74 -10.83 8.76
C ALA A 28 15.08 -12.00 7.82
N GLY A 29 14.08 -12.63 7.21
CA GLY A 29 14.27 -13.65 6.18
C GLY A 29 15.01 -13.16 4.92
N TRP A 30 15.17 -11.85 4.75
CA TRP A 30 15.94 -11.26 3.65
C TRP A 30 17.42 -11.04 3.96
N ILE A 31 17.85 -11.40 5.17
CA ILE A 31 19.28 -11.40 5.54
C ILE A 31 20.03 -12.42 4.66
N GLY A 32 21.10 -11.96 4.01
CA GLY A 32 21.84 -12.72 3.03
C GLY A 32 21.28 -12.70 1.61
N GLN A 33 20.13 -12.03 1.41
CA GLN A 33 19.54 -11.71 0.10
C GLN A 33 19.79 -10.23 -0.24
N ILE A 34 19.12 -9.32 0.48
CA ILE A 34 19.26 -7.87 0.32
C ILE A 34 19.85 -7.20 1.56
N TYR A 35 19.89 -7.86 2.72
CA TYR A 35 20.44 -7.34 3.97
C TYR A 35 21.73 -8.05 4.35
N SER A 36 22.72 -7.28 4.80
CA SER A 36 24.02 -7.79 5.26
C SER A 36 23.87 -8.58 6.56
N ALA A 37 24.36 -9.82 6.57
CA ALA A 37 24.21 -10.72 7.71
C ALA A 37 25.01 -10.27 8.95
N ASP A 38 26.19 -9.70 8.75
CA ASP A 38 27.08 -9.18 9.80
C ASP A 38 26.49 -7.95 10.52
N LYS A 39 25.69 -7.13 9.83
CA LYS A 39 25.10 -5.93 10.40
C LYS A 39 23.84 -6.20 11.23
N TYR A 40 23.01 -7.19 10.83
CA TYR A 40 21.64 -7.27 11.35
C TYR A 40 21.33 -8.50 12.19
N ARG A 41 22.05 -9.63 12.05
CA ARG A 41 21.74 -10.87 12.80
C ARG A 41 21.65 -10.70 14.32
N GLY A 42 22.50 -9.88 14.92
CA GLY A 42 22.49 -9.60 16.35
C GLY A 42 21.49 -8.54 16.82
N ARG A 43 20.68 -7.98 15.88
CA ARG A 43 19.80 -6.83 16.12
C ARG A 43 18.34 -7.12 15.77
N ILE A 44 17.99 -8.40 15.60
CA ILE A 44 16.65 -8.85 15.24
C ILE A 44 15.73 -8.67 16.44
N THR A 45 14.56 -8.07 16.20
CA THR A 45 13.46 -7.98 17.16
C THR A 45 12.32 -8.91 16.74
N HIS A 46 11.46 -9.27 17.71
CA HIS A 46 10.35 -10.18 17.44
C HIS A 46 9.02 -9.45 17.64
N ARG A 47 8.08 -9.69 16.72
CA ARG A 47 6.69 -9.24 16.84
C ARG A 47 5.76 -10.44 16.73
N SER A 48 4.70 -10.46 17.52
CA SER A 48 3.64 -11.45 17.37
C SER A 48 2.36 -10.77 16.95
N HIS A 49 1.67 -11.35 15.99
CA HIS A 49 0.38 -10.87 15.53
C HIS A 49 -0.51 -12.05 15.12
N ARG A 50 -1.80 -11.79 14.85
CA ARG A 50 -2.76 -12.82 14.47
C ARG A 50 -3.27 -12.58 13.06
N VAL A 51 -3.27 -13.67 12.25
CA VAL A 51 -3.90 -13.71 10.94
C VAL A 51 -4.78 -14.96 10.86
N GLY A 52 -6.05 -14.81 10.52
CA GLY A 52 -6.99 -15.94 10.43
C GLY A 52 -7.11 -16.76 11.71
N GLY A 53 -6.96 -16.13 12.89
CA GLY A 53 -6.99 -16.83 14.19
C GLY A 53 -5.67 -17.49 14.60
N LYS A 54 -4.70 -17.66 13.69
CA LYS A 54 -3.35 -18.19 13.99
C LYS A 54 -2.41 -17.09 14.46
N VAL A 55 -1.53 -17.41 15.40
CA VAL A 55 -0.46 -16.50 15.87
C VAL A 55 0.79 -16.74 15.02
N PHE A 56 1.33 -15.66 14.47
CA PHE A 56 2.60 -15.64 13.75
C PHE A 56 3.62 -14.83 14.56
N ARG A 57 4.86 -15.22 14.49
CA ARG A 57 5.99 -14.51 15.08
C ARG A 57 6.92 -14.06 13.97
N ASP A 58 6.94 -12.75 13.74
CA ASP A 58 7.84 -12.14 12.77
C ASP A 58 9.18 -11.81 13.41
N GLU A 59 10.23 -12.03 12.66
CA GLU A 59 11.58 -11.53 12.94
C GLU A 59 11.82 -10.28 12.11
N VAL A 60 12.18 -9.19 12.78
CA VAL A 60 12.20 -7.86 12.19
C VAL A 60 13.57 -7.23 12.35
N VAL A 61 14.19 -6.83 11.23
CA VAL A 61 15.45 -6.07 11.22
C VAL A 61 15.21 -4.61 11.65
N PRO A 62 16.23 -3.89 12.14
CA PRO A 62 16.10 -2.49 12.57
C PRO A 62 15.83 -1.55 11.38
N VAL A 63 15.32 -0.34 11.67
CA VAL A 63 14.89 0.65 10.64
C VAL A 63 16.05 1.07 9.71
N ASP A 64 17.28 1.12 10.21
CA ASP A 64 18.45 1.50 9.39
C ASP A 64 18.75 0.53 8.24
N SER A 65 18.14 -0.67 8.23
CA SER A 65 18.19 -1.61 7.11
C SER A 65 17.57 -1.05 5.83
N VAL A 66 16.71 -0.05 5.93
CA VAL A 66 16.10 0.62 4.78
C VAL A 66 17.13 1.21 3.80
N ARG A 67 18.35 1.51 4.27
CA ARG A 67 19.46 1.93 3.40
C ARG A 67 19.81 0.84 2.37
N GLU A 68 19.92 -0.41 2.83
CA GLU A 68 20.21 -1.54 1.95
C GLU A 68 18.97 -1.93 1.13
N TYR A 69 17.75 -1.80 1.70
CA TYR A 69 16.51 -1.96 0.94
C TYR A 69 16.50 -1.10 -0.34
N PHE A 70 16.81 0.18 -0.22
CA PHE A 70 16.84 1.11 -1.35
C PHE A 70 18.05 0.94 -2.29
N GLU A 71 18.98 0.05 -2.01
CA GLU A 71 19.97 -0.39 -3.01
C GLU A 71 19.33 -1.32 -4.05
N HIS A 72 18.29 -2.06 -3.65
CA HIS A 72 17.59 -3.04 -4.49
C HIS A 72 16.26 -2.54 -5.06
N PHE A 73 15.54 -1.68 -4.33
CA PHE A 73 14.20 -1.22 -4.68
C PHE A 73 14.15 0.30 -4.87
N SER A 74 13.13 0.77 -5.57
CA SER A 74 12.93 2.21 -5.86
C SER A 74 11.86 2.86 -5.01
N VAL A 75 10.95 2.07 -4.45
CA VAL A 75 9.80 2.53 -3.66
C VAL A 75 9.54 1.58 -2.50
N LEU A 76 9.05 2.15 -1.40
CA LEU A 76 8.63 1.41 -0.20
C LEU A 76 7.24 1.86 0.21
N GLU A 77 6.29 0.94 0.36
CA GLU A 77 5.01 1.21 0.99
C GLU A 77 5.10 0.93 2.50
N LEU A 78 4.71 1.89 3.32
CA LEU A 78 4.62 1.75 4.76
C LEU A 78 3.14 1.64 5.17
N ASP A 79 2.72 0.43 5.54
CA ASP A 79 1.34 0.08 5.83
C ASP A 79 0.92 0.29 7.29
N TYR A 80 1.88 0.41 8.22
CA TYR A 80 1.58 0.60 9.64
C TYR A 80 0.84 1.90 9.94
N THR A 81 0.98 2.91 9.08
CA THR A 81 0.24 4.18 9.20
C THR A 81 -1.27 4.02 9.01
N PHE A 82 -1.72 2.91 8.41
CA PHE A 82 -3.13 2.57 8.31
C PHE A 82 -3.79 2.34 9.66
N TYR A 83 -3.06 1.79 10.62
CA TYR A 83 -3.62 1.39 11.91
C TYR A 83 -3.68 2.52 12.93
N ARG A 84 -2.94 3.61 12.71
CA ARG A 84 -2.93 4.77 13.60
C ARG A 84 -2.39 6.01 12.86
N PRO A 85 -3.01 7.18 13.01
CA PRO A 85 -2.51 8.44 12.48
C PRO A 85 -1.12 8.81 13.03
N LEU A 86 -0.46 9.78 12.41
CA LEU A 86 0.84 10.28 12.84
C LEU A 86 0.74 11.17 14.08
N LEU A 87 -0.33 11.96 14.18
CA LEU A 87 -0.62 12.78 15.36
C LEU A 87 -1.94 12.37 16.01
N THR A 88 -2.08 12.66 17.30
CA THR A 88 -3.35 12.57 18.03
C THR A 88 -4.29 13.73 17.66
N PRO A 89 -5.58 13.71 18.05
CA PRO A 89 -6.48 14.85 17.88
C PRO A 89 -5.96 16.14 18.52
N GLU A 90 -5.21 16.04 19.63
CA GLU A 90 -4.59 17.16 20.36
C GLU A 90 -3.35 17.70 19.63
N GLY A 91 -2.79 16.93 18.66
CA GLY A 91 -1.62 17.29 17.88
C GLY A 91 -0.31 16.69 18.41
N GLU A 92 -0.39 15.76 19.36
CA GLU A 92 0.77 15.09 19.92
C GLU A 92 1.28 13.97 19.01
N PRO A 93 2.62 13.79 18.85
CA PRO A 93 3.19 12.72 18.06
C PRO A 93 2.83 11.33 18.57
N THR A 94 2.39 10.45 17.67
CA THR A 94 2.15 9.04 17.98
C THR A 94 3.42 8.20 17.79
N SER A 95 3.37 6.92 18.18
CA SER A 95 4.47 5.99 17.87
C SER A 95 4.80 5.93 16.38
N ASN A 96 3.78 6.05 15.50
CA ASN A 96 3.98 6.05 14.06
C ASN A 96 4.74 7.26 13.55
N TYR A 97 4.54 8.43 14.17
CA TYR A 97 5.32 9.64 13.86
C TYR A 97 6.81 9.41 14.11
N TYR A 98 7.16 8.88 15.29
CA TYR A 98 8.56 8.61 15.63
C TYR A 98 9.18 7.52 14.76
N VAL A 99 8.43 6.47 14.43
CA VAL A 99 8.92 5.43 13.50
C VAL A 99 9.18 6.02 12.12
N LEU A 100 8.25 6.83 11.60
CA LEU A 100 8.44 7.51 10.31
C LEU A 100 9.63 8.48 10.34
N GLY A 101 9.78 9.27 11.42
CA GLY A 101 10.93 10.14 11.63
C GLY A 101 12.25 9.36 11.64
N ASN A 102 12.28 8.14 12.19
CA ASN A 102 13.47 7.30 12.11
C ASN A 102 13.83 6.88 10.68
N TYR A 103 12.84 6.60 9.83
CA TYR A 103 13.10 6.31 8.41
C TYR A 103 13.76 7.50 7.70
N THR A 104 13.34 8.74 7.98
CA THR A 104 13.84 9.92 7.27
C THR A 104 15.35 10.14 7.43
N HIS A 105 15.94 9.67 8.53
CA HIS A 105 17.39 9.73 8.74
C HIS A 105 18.20 8.87 7.77
N TYR A 106 17.55 7.93 7.09
CA TYR A 106 18.21 6.95 6.24
C TYR A 106 17.84 7.05 4.76
N LEU A 107 16.81 7.86 4.44
CA LEU A 107 16.35 8.06 3.05
C LEU A 107 17.30 8.98 2.29
N LYS A 108 17.53 8.65 1.01
CA LYS A 108 18.22 9.49 0.04
C LYS A 108 17.19 10.24 -0.81
N LYS A 109 17.62 11.30 -1.50
CA LYS A 109 16.76 12.17 -2.32
C LYS A 109 15.86 11.44 -3.33
N ASN A 110 16.33 10.32 -3.88
CA ASN A 110 15.61 9.56 -4.90
C ASN A 110 14.85 8.33 -4.35
N ASP A 111 14.83 8.14 -3.03
CA ASP A 111 14.05 7.09 -2.40
C ASP A 111 12.59 7.54 -2.29
N ARG A 112 11.67 6.65 -2.61
CA ARG A 112 10.25 6.95 -2.65
C ARG A 112 9.51 6.17 -1.58
N VAL A 113 8.66 6.87 -0.83
CA VAL A 113 7.83 6.27 0.22
C VAL A 113 6.36 6.50 -0.12
N ILE A 114 5.56 5.44 -0.04
CA ILE A 114 4.11 5.50 -0.11
C ILE A 114 3.58 5.22 1.30
N LEU A 115 2.69 6.06 1.79
CA LEU A 115 2.03 5.87 3.07
C LEU A 115 0.58 5.42 2.88
N LYS A 116 0.14 4.41 3.63
CA LYS A 116 -1.29 4.13 3.75
C LYS A 116 -1.97 5.17 4.63
N VAL A 117 -3.03 5.77 4.11
CA VAL A 117 -3.87 6.69 4.88
C VAL A 117 -4.56 5.94 6.01
N PRO A 118 -4.66 6.52 7.21
CA PRO A 118 -5.26 5.87 8.37
C PRO A 118 -6.68 5.35 8.12
N GLN A 119 -7.00 4.17 8.67
CA GLN A 119 -8.33 3.58 8.58
C GLN A 119 -9.43 4.47 9.16
N GLU A 120 -9.09 5.33 10.11
CA GLU A 120 -9.99 6.34 10.66
C GLU A 120 -10.53 7.28 9.58
N VAL A 121 -9.79 7.50 8.49
CA VAL A 121 -10.23 8.29 7.33
C VAL A 121 -10.95 7.43 6.30
N CYS A 122 -10.41 6.25 5.99
CA CYS A 122 -10.79 5.47 4.79
C CYS A 122 -11.83 4.38 5.06
N ALA A 123 -11.91 3.85 6.29
CA ALA A 123 -12.75 2.71 6.59
C ALA A 123 -14.16 3.16 7.03
N VAL A 124 -15.17 2.59 6.42
CA VAL A 124 -16.59 2.83 6.80
C VAL A 124 -16.90 2.27 8.18
N LYS A 125 -16.25 1.17 8.54
CA LYS A 125 -16.36 0.54 9.86
C LYS A 125 -14.96 0.35 10.44
N ILE A 126 -14.82 0.58 11.73
CA ILE A 126 -13.60 0.36 12.51
C ILE A 126 -13.83 -0.66 13.61
N ARG A 127 -12.76 -1.28 14.07
CA ARG A 127 -12.83 -2.23 15.20
C ARG A 127 -12.78 -1.49 16.53
N GLN A 128 -13.79 -1.74 17.38
CA GLN A 128 -13.76 -1.39 18.80
C GLN A 128 -13.87 -2.69 19.61
N GLY A 129 -12.76 -3.12 20.18
CA GLY A 129 -12.65 -4.45 20.80
C GLY A 129 -12.89 -5.57 19.77
N ASN A 130 -13.91 -6.41 20.01
CA ASN A 130 -14.26 -7.52 19.11
C ASN A 130 -15.38 -7.18 18.10
N GLN A 131 -15.91 -5.96 18.13
CA GLN A 131 -17.03 -5.54 17.26
C GLN A 131 -16.56 -4.60 16.16
N ALA A 132 -17.19 -4.72 14.99
CA ALA A 132 -17.07 -3.73 13.92
C ALA A 132 -18.19 -2.70 14.08
N VAL A 133 -17.84 -1.44 14.31
CA VAL A 133 -18.76 -0.31 14.49
C VAL A 133 -18.61 0.69 13.36
N ALA A 134 -19.67 1.49 13.11
CA ALA A 134 -19.59 2.58 12.15
C ALA A 134 -18.46 3.55 12.54
N ASN A 135 -17.69 3.99 11.56
CA ASN A 135 -16.62 4.95 11.77
C ASN A 135 -17.18 6.37 11.71
N PRO A 136 -17.19 7.14 12.82
CA PRO A 136 -17.69 8.51 12.83
C PRO A 136 -16.80 9.50 12.06
N HIS A 137 -15.56 9.09 11.74
CA HIS A 137 -14.57 9.91 11.04
C HIS A 137 -14.35 9.49 9.59
N TYR A 138 -15.25 8.65 9.04
CA TYR A 138 -15.15 8.23 7.64
C TYR A 138 -15.21 9.45 6.71
N LEU A 139 -14.15 9.65 5.91
CA LEU A 139 -13.94 10.80 5.03
C LEU A 139 -13.88 12.17 5.78
N ASP A 140 -13.37 12.17 7.01
CA ASP A 140 -13.07 13.40 7.74
C ASP A 140 -11.78 14.06 7.20
N SER A 141 -11.97 15.10 6.37
CA SER A 141 -10.87 15.87 5.76
C SER A 141 -10.01 16.62 6.79
N ARG A 142 -10.60 17.08 7.91
CA ARG A 142 -9.87 17.80 8.96
C ARG A 142 -8.94 16.85 9.71
N LEU A 143 -9.44 15.65 10.05
CA LEU A 143 -8.61 14.60 10.64
C LEU A 143 -7.44 14.24 9.70
N PHE A 144 -7.75 13.99 8.43
CA PHE A 144 -6.74 13.67 7.43
C PHE A 144 -5.66 14.76 7.35
N LEU A 145 -6.05 16.00 7.20
CA LEU A 145 -5.12 17.13 7.06
C LEU A 145 -4.25 17.30 8.32
N LYS A 146 -4.89 17.36 9.50
CA LYS A 146 -4.20 17.67 10.75
C LYS A 146 -3.32 16.52 11.24
N GLN A 147 -3.85 15.30 11.21
CA GLN A 147 -3.22 14.18 11.89
C GLN A 147 -2.35 13.32 10.98
N PHE A 148 -2.45 13.49 9.65
CA PHE A 148 -1.73 12.67 8.69
C PHE A 148 -1.04 13.46 7.57
N TYR A 149 -1.76 14.28 6.79
CA TYR A 149 -1.23 14.93 5.60
C TYR A 149 -0.07 15.90 5.90
N HIS A 150 -0.31 16.87 6.80
CA HIS A 150 0.72 17.86 7.15
C HIS A 150 1.96 17.22 7.79
N PRO A 151 1.83 16.35 8.84
CA PRO A 151 3.01 15.72 9.43
C PRO A 151 3.72 14.75 8.47
N ALA A 152 3.03 14.07 7.57
CA ALA A 152 3.66 13.23 6.54
C ALA A 152 4.51 14.06 5.57
N ASN A 153 4.01 15.22 5.13
CA ASN A 153 4.76 16.15 4.27
C ASN A 153 5.96 16.75 4.99
N GLU A 154 5.79 17.13 6.25
CA GLU A 154 6.87 17.67 7.08
C GLU A 154 8.03 16.66 7.24
N LEU A 155 7.70 15.41 7.55
CA LEU A 155 8.69 14.37 7.78
C LEU A 155 9.37 13.90 6.49
N LEU A 156 8.63 13.64 5.43
CA LEU A 156 9.14 12.99 4.22
C LEU A 156 9.50 13.96 3.09
N GLY A 157 8.87 15.12 3.03
CA GLY A 157 9.12 16.10 1.97
C GLY A 157 9.05 15.48 0.57
N SER A 158 10.13 15.58 -0.19
CA SER A 158 10.24 15.03 -1.55
C SER A 158 10.30 13.50 -1.62
N ASN A 159 10.53 12.80 -0.50
CA ASN A 159 10.50 11.35 -0.46
C ASN A 159 9.07 10.79 -0.40
N LEU A 160 8.06 11.60 -0.04
CA LEU A 160 6.65 11.18 -0.07
C LEU A 160 6.16 11.10 -1.51
N ALA A 161 6.05 9.89 -2.03
CA ALA A 161 5.68 9.61 -3.43
C ALA A 161 4.21 9.26 -3.62
N GLY A 162 3.52 8.84 -2.57
CA GLY A 162 2.10 8.50 -2.64
C GLY A 162 1.42 8.42 -1.29
N MET A 163 0.11 8.67 -1.29
CA MET A 163 -0.81 8.45 -0.18
C MET A 163 -1.93 7.54 -0.66
N LEU A 164 -1.99 6.35 -0.09
CA LEU A 164 -2.89 5.29 -0.48
C LEU A 164 -4.15 5.29 0.40
N PHE A 165 -5.26 5.71 -0.15
CA PHE A 165 -6.59 5.60 0.45
C PHE A 165 -7.15 4.22 0.14
N GLU A 166 -7.37 3.38 1.16
CA GLU A 166 -7.95 2.05 0.99
C GLU A 166 -9.43 2.06 1.31
N GLN A 167 -10.29 2.04 0.28
CA GLN A 167 -11.70 1.73 0.43
C GLN A 167 -11.85 0.23 0.64
N MET A 168 -11.94 -0.18 1.89
CA MET A 168 -11.98 -1.58 2.30
C MET A 168 -13.12 -2.36 1.63
N TYR A 169 -12.92 -3.67 1.47
CA TYR A 169 -13.96 -4.56 0.98
C TYR A 169 -15.25 -4.47 1.82
N GLN A 170 -16.37 -4.37 1.13
CA GLN A 170 -17.69 -4.37 1.73
C GLN A 170 -18.54 -5.54 1.20
N ARG A 171 -19.13 -6.29 2.11
CA ARG A 171 -20.13 -7.31 1.76
C ARG A 171 -21.34 -6.63 1.13
N GLN A 172 -22.14 -7.38 0.37
CA GLN A 172 -23.26 -6.83 -0.37
C GLN A 172 -24.25 -6.06 0.52
N GLU A 173 -24.53 -6.58 1.71
CA GLU A 173 -25.42 -5.98 2.71
C GLU A 173 -24.88 -4.70 3.34
N ASP A 174 -23.56 -4.49 3.30
CA ASP A 174 -22.88 -3.34 3.91
C ASP A 174 -22.50 -2.26 2.89
N ARG A 175 -22.78 -2.48 1.59
CA ARG A 175 -22.33 -1.57 0.53
C ARG A 175 -23.02 -0.23 0.60
N ILE A 176 -22.22 0.81 0.51
CA ILE A 176 -22.71 2.17 0.27
C ILE A 176 -23.25 2.23 -1.17
N PRO A 177 -24.42 2.82 -1.43
CA PRO A 177 -24.89 3.07 -2.79
C PRO A 177 -23.87 3.88 -3.60
N ILE A 178 -23.63 3.50 -4.86
CA ILE A 178 -22.60 4.13 -5.72
C ILE A 178 -22.71 5.65 -5.77
N PRO A 179 -23.90 6.27 -5.95
CA PRO A 179 -24.01 7.73 -5.95
C PRO A 179 -23.58 8.37 -4.62
N GLN A 180 -23.90 7.73 -3.50
CA GLN A 180 -23.50 8.20 -2.17
C GLN A 180 -21.99 8.05 -1.95
N LEU A 181 -21.40 6.94 -2.39
CA LEU A 181 -19.96 6.71 -2.32
C LEU A 181 -19.20 7.76 -3.16
N ALA A 182 -19.61 7.97 -4.41
CA ALA A 182 -19.02 8.95 -5.30
C ALA A 182 -19.14 10.37 -4.74
N SER A 183 -20.33 10.77 -4.27
CA SER A 183 -20.55 12.08 -3.62
C SER A 183 -19.69 12.26 -2.36
N GLY A 184 -19.54 11.21 -1.55
CA GLY A 184 -18.69 11.27 -0.35
C GLY A 184 -17.22 11.50 -0.69
N TRP A 185 -16.67 10.74 -1.64
CA TRP A 185 -15.29 10.96 -2.10
C TRP A 185 -15.11 12.30 -2.83
N ASP A 186 -16.09 12.73 -3.60
CA ASP A 186 -16.07 14.05 -4.27
C ASP A 186 -15.95 15.18 -3.24
N ALA A 187 -16.82 15.21 -2.24
CA ALA A 187 -16.79 16.20 -1.18
C ALA A 187 -15.49 16.15 -0.35
N PHE A 188 -14.98 14.94 -0.10
CA PHE A 188 -13.73 14.75 0.64
C PHE A 188 -12.55 15.34 -0.14
N PHE A 189 -12.35 14.95 -1.40
CA PHE A 189 -11.23 15.45 -2.21
C PHE A 189 -11.37 16.96 -2.54
N GLU A 190 -12.59 17.49 -2.65
CA GLU A 190 -12.82 18.95 -2.83
C GLU A 190 -12.31 19.74 -1.63
N ALA A 191 -12.39 19.19 -0.42
CA ALA A 191 -11.92 19.83 0.81
C ALA A 191 -10.41 19.71 1.04
N LEU A 192 -9.69 18.98 0.18
CA LEU A 192 -8.25 18.77 0.30
C LEU A 192 -7.42 19.65 -0.66
N PRO A 193 -6.17 19.96 -0.33
CA PRO A 193 -5.23 20.52 -1.30
C PRO A 193 -5.12 19.60 -2.54
N ARG A 194 -5.02 20.19 -3.72
CA ARG A 194 -4.70 19.42 -4.95
C ARG A 194 -3.32 18.79 -4.80
N ASP A 195 -3.26 17.48 -4.90
CA ASP A 195 -2.02 16.71 -4.75
C ASP A 195 -2.02 15.50 -5.68
N THR A 196 -1.01 15.42 -6.53
CA THR A 196 -0.84 14.33 -7.51
C THR A 196 -0.35 13.02 -6.89
N ARG A 197 -0.24 12.95 -5.56
CA ARG A 197 0.18 11.76 -4.83
C ARG A 197 -0.99 10.99 -4.20
N TYR A 198 -2.22 11.43 -4.40
CA TYR A 198 -3.42 10.73 -3.91
C TYR A 198 -3.76 9.55 -4.80
N HIS A 199 -3.93 8.38 -4.20
CA HIS A 199 -4.31 7.15 -4.89
C HIS A 199 -5.43 6.44 -4.12
N LEU A 200 -6.51 6.07 -4.81
CA LEU A 200 -7.64 5.35 -4.20
C LEU A 200 -7.65 3.89 -4.63
N GLU A 201 -7.58 2.99 -3.67
CA GLU A 201 -7.74 1.54 -3.85
C GLU A 201 -9.18 1.13 -3.54
N LEU A 202 -9.92 0.67 -4.54
CA LEU A 202 -11.28 0.17 -4.41
C LEU A 202 -11.26 -1.35 -4.26
N ARG A 203 -11.46 -1.87 -3.05
CA ARG A 203 -11.45 -3.33 -2.78
C ARG A 203 -12.79 -4.01 -2.96
N THR A 204 -13.84 -3.29 -3.34
CA THR A 204 -15.15 -3.81 -3.68
C THR A 204 -15.38 -3.65 -5.17
N GLU A 205 -15.51 -4.76 -5.91
CA GLU A 205 -15.65 -4.78 -7.36
C GLU A 205 -16.81 -3.92 -7.86
N ALA A 206 -17.94 -3.87 -7.13
CA ALA A 206 -19.09 -3.06 -7.50
C ALA A 206 -18.84 -1.56 -7.55
N TYR A 207 -17.79 -1.08 -6.88
CA TYR A 207 -17.40 0.35 -6.86
C TYR A 207 -16.58 0.78 -8.07
N TRP A 208 -16.16 -0.17 -8.90
CA TRP A 208 -15.49 0.09 -10.17
C TRP A 208 -16.52 0.53 -11.21
N SER A 209 -16.94 1.77 -11.14
CA SER A 209 -18.08 2.30 -11.89
C SER A 209 -17.82 3.74 -12.38
N PRO A 210 -18.46 4.18 -13.49
CA PRO A 210 -18.24 5.50 -14.05
C PRO A 210 -18.35 6.65 -13.06
N PRO A 211 -19.37 6.75 -12.17
CA PRO A 211 -19.46 7.85 -11.23
C PRO A 211 -18.26 7.99 -10.29
N VAL A 212 -17.64 6.85 -9.90
CA VAL A 212 -16.44 6.88 -9.06
C VAL A 212 -15.21 7.30 -9.86
N PHE A 213 -15.08 6.80 -11.09
CA PHE A 213 -13.97 7.21 -11.98
C PHE A 213 -14.02 8.69 -12.34
N GLU A 214 -15.22 9.25 -12.56
CA GLU A 214 -15.42 10.69 -12.79
C GLU A 214 -14.93 11.54 -11.63
N VAL A 215 -15.14 11.10 -10.40
CA VAL A 215 -14.61 11.76 -9.19
C VAL A 215 -13.08 11.71 -9.18
N LEU A 216 -12.47 10.54 -9.46
CA LEU A 216 -11.02 10.42 -9.51
C LEU A 216 -10.40 11.35 -10.57
N GLU A 217 -10.98 11.38 -11.78
CA GLU A 217 -10.54 12.26 -12.87
C GLU A 217 -10.70 13.75 -12.50
N LYS A 218 -11.85 14.14 -11.94
CA LYS A 218 -12.13 15.52 -11.49
C LYS A 218 -11.07 16.03 -10.52
N HIS A 219 -10.63 15.19 -9.59
CA HIS A 219 -9.69 15.57 -8.54
C HIS A 219 -8.23 15.23 -8.83
N GLY A 220 -7.94 14.55 -9.95
CA GLY A 220 -6.59 14.10 -10.27
C GLY A 220 -6.07 13.02 -9.31
N VAL A 221 -6.96 12.18 -8.79
CA VAL A 221 -6.65 11.06 -7.89
C VAL A 221 -6.40 9.80 -8.71
N GLY A 222 -5.32 9.09 -8.43
CA GLY A 222 -4.98 7.86 -9.14
C GLY A 222 -5.83 6.68 -8.69
N GLN A 223 -6.30 5.91 -9.66
CA GLN A 223 -6.90 4.60 -9.43
C GLN A 223 -5.80 3.59 -9.14
N VAL A 224 -5.88 2.88 -8.01
CA VAL A 224 -4.97 1.76 -7.71
C VAL A 224 -5.50 0.50 -8.37
N LEU A 225 -4.65 -0.16 -9.15
CA LEU A 225 -4.93 -1.50 -9.67
C LEU A 225 -4.40 -2.53 -8.67
N SER A 226 -5.24 -3.45 -8.20
CA SER A 226 -4.87 -4.38 -7.15
C SER A 226 -5.14 -5.83 -7.55
N HIS A 227 -4.12 -6.67 -7.52
CA HIS A 227 -4.27 -8.10 -7.63
C HIS A 227 -4.56 -8.67 -6.25
N TRP A 228 -5.82 -9.00 -5.99
CA TRP A 228 -6.30 -9.44 -4.69
C TRP A 228 -7.52 -10.37 -4.80
N THR A 229 -7.72 -11.21 -3.81
CA THR A 229 -8.73 -12.31 -3.77
C THR A 229 -10.13 -11.92 -4.21
N TRP A 230 -10.58 -10.72 -3.86
CA TRP A 230 -11.95 -10.26 -4.10
C TRP A 230 -12.09 -9.32 -5.30
N LEU A 231 -11.02 -9.17 -6.09
CA LEU A 231 -11.02 -8.32 -7.27
C LEU A 231 -10.79 -9.12 -8.55
N PRO A 232 -11.32 -8.66 -9.70
CA PRO A 232 -11.04 -9.29 -10.97
C PRO A 232 -9.55 -9.10 -11.36
N PRO A 233 -9.03 -9.87 -12.34
CA PRO A 233 -7.70 -9.65 -12.90
C PRO A 233 -7.45 -8.19 -13.32
N LEU A 234 -6.19 -7.74 -13.29
CA LEU A 234 -5.82 -6.34 -13.58
C LEU A 234 -6.31 -5.87 -14.95
N SER A 235 -6.23 -6.72 -15.96
CA SER A 235 -6.75 -6.45 -17.32
C SER A 235 -8.25 -6.14 -17.32
N ARG A 236 -9.03 -6.88 -16.53
CA ARG A 236 -10.47 -6.62 -16.39
C ARG A 236 -10.75 -5.34 -15.61
N GLN A 237 -9.92 -5.01 -14.62
CA GLN A 237 -10.03 -3.73 -13.90
C GLN A 237 -9.85 -2.56 -14.86
N LEU A 238 -8.87 -2.60 -15.75
CA LEU A 238 -8.69 -1.59 -16.80
C LEU A 238 -9.88 -1.53 -17.77
N ALA A 239 -10.38 -2.68 -18.20
CA ALA A 239 -11.53 -2.73 -19.11
C ALA A 239 -12.78 -2.04 -18.52
N ARG A 240 -13.01 -2.16 -17.20
CA ARG A 240 -14.10 -1.48 -16.49
C ARG A 240 -13.94 0.03 -16.44
N ALA A 241 -12.72 0.53 -16.44
CA ALA A 241 -12.40 1.96 -16.57
C ALA A 241 -12.38 2.43 -18.04
N GLY A 242 -13.00 1.70 -18.96
CA GLY A 242 -13.03 2.03 -20.38
C GLY A 242 -11.69 1.84 -21.10
N GLY A 243 -10.83 0.94 -20.60
CA GLY A 243 -9.49 0.69 -21.13
C GLY A 243 -8.46 1.76 -20.73
N ARG A 244 -8.87 2.77 -19.97
CA ARG A 244 -8.01 3.84 -19.45
C ARG A 244 -7.53 3.50 -18.05
N TRP A 245 -6.36 3.96 -17.71
CA TRP A 245 -5.89 3.96 -16.33
C TRP A 245 -5.99 5.39 -15.80
N VAL A 246 -6.84 5.62 -14.81
CA VAL A 246 -6.94 6.91 -14.12
C VAL A 246 -5.71 7.05 -13.24
N THR A 247 -4.82 7.97 -13.58
CA THR A 247 -3.55 8.20 -12.87
C THR A 247 -3.57 9.50 -12.09
N ALA A 248 -2.81 9.56 -11.01
CA ALA A 248 -2.53 10.79 -10.28
C ALA A 248 -1.34 11.48 -10.97
N GLY A 249 -1.57 12.63 -11.57
CA GLY A 249 -0.54 13.26 -12.41
C GLY A 249 -0.11 12.32 -13.54
N GLN A 250 1.17 11.94 -13.55
CA GLN A 250 1.73 10.98 -14.51
C GLN A 250 1.97 9.60 -13.90
N GLY A 251 1.61 9.39 -12.63
CA GLY A 251 1.91 8.16 -11.90
C GLY A 251 0.69 7.26 -11.69
N GLY A 252 0.85 5.95 -11.90
CA GLY A 252 -0.10 4.92 -11.53
C GLY A 252 0.46 4.00 -10.44
N LEU A 253 -0.39 3.44 -9.60
CA LEU A 253 -0.02 2.51 -8.54
C LEU A 253 -0.66 1.14 -8.77
N VAL A 254 0.18 0.10 -8.75
CA VAL A 254 -0.26 -1.29 -8.83
C VAL A 254 0.17 -2.02 -7.56
N ARG A 255 -0.75 -2.76 -6.95
CA ARG A 255 -0.47 -3.59 -5.77
C ARG A 255 -0.68 -5.07 -6.13
N LEU A 256 0.38 -5.84 -6.06
CA LEU A 256 0.38 -7.28 -6.32
C LEU A 256 0.41 -8.00 -4.96
N MET A 257 -0.75 -8.42 -4.48
CA MET A 257 -0.90 -8.96 -3.12
C MET A 257 -1.06 -10.48 -3.14
N THR A 258 -2.27 -10.98 -2.95
CA THR A 258 -2.54 -12.42 -2.88
C THR A 258 -3.02 -12.96 -4.22
N PRO A 259 -2.78 -14.24 -4.53
CA PRO A 259 -3.47 -14.92 -5.63
C PRO A 259 -4.99 -14.78 -5.52
N ILE A 260 -5.68 -14.61 -6.67
CA ILE A 260 -7.13 -14.36 -6.72
C ILE A 260 -7.94 -15.54 -6.13
N ASP A 261 -7.44 -16.75 -6.24
CA ASP A 261 -8.05 -17.98 -5.79
C ASP A 261 -7.73 -18.37 -4.33
N LYS A 262 -6.94 -17.58 -3.63
CA LYS A 262 -6.53 -17.84 -2.24
C LYS A 262 -7.03 -16.77 -1.29
N ARG A 263 -7.50 -17.19 -0.12
CA ARG A 263 -7.79 -16.26 0.96
C ARG A 263 -6.50 -15.66 1.52
N TYR A 264 -6.59 -14.43 1.98
CA TYR A 264 -5.43 -13.72 2.54
C TYR A 264 -4.73 -14.52 3.65
N GLU A 265 -5.51 -15.11 4.56
CA GLU A 265 -4.98 -15.89 5.69
C GLU A 265 -4.22 -17.15 5.23
N GLU A 266 -4.70 -17.80 4.17
CA GLU A 266 -4.06 -18.99 3.58
C GLU A 266 -2.77 -18.59 2.86
N ALA A 267 -2.81 -17.53 2.04
CA ALA A 267 -1.66 -17.01 1.34
C ALA A 267 -0.57 -16.55 2.32
N TYR A 268 -0.97 -15.83 3.38
CA TYR A 268 -0.06 -15.40 4.44
C TYR A 268 0.62 -16.58 5.12
N ALA A 269 -0.15 -17.60 5.53
CA ALA A 269 0.38 -18.79 6.20
C ALA A 269 1.33 -19.62 5.32
N GLN A 270 1.12 -19.61 4.00
CA GLN A 270 2.02 -20.28 3.04
C GLN A 270 3.31 -19.48 2.79
N ALA A 271 3.21 -18.16 2.75
CA ALA A 271 4.35 -17.29 2.43
C ALA A 271 5.23 -16.96 3.65
N HIS A 272 4.67 -16.98 4.88
CA HIS A 272 5.43 -16.70 6.11
C HIS A 272 6.57 -17.71 6.30
N PRO A 273 7.79 -17.28 6.64
CA PRO A 273 8.23 -15.93 7.06
C PRO A 273 8.69 -15.00 5.90
N PHE A 274 8.29 -15.24 4.66
CA PHE A 274 8.61 -14.42 3.48
C PHE A 274 10.09 -14.44 3.07
N ASP A 275 10.77 -15.55 3.32
CA ASP A 275 12.22 -15.73 3.11
C ASP A 275 12.56 -16.43 1.78
N LYS A 276 11.56 -16.92 1.06
CA LYS A 276 11.73 -17.67 -0.20
C LYS A 276 10.52 -17.55 -1.11
N LEU A 277 10.71 -17.90 -2.37
CA LEU A 277 9.61 -18.06 -3.32
C LEU A 277 8.78 -19.29 -2.94
N VAL A 278 7.46 -19.13 -2.93
CA VAL A 278 6.51 -20.20 -2.60
C VAL A 278 5.76 -20.60 -3.87
N GLU A 279 5.77 -21.88 -4.18
CA GLU A 279 5.05 -22.44 -5.32
C GLU A 279 3.54 -22.15 -5.21
N GLY A 280 2.90 -21.77 -6.32
CA GLY A 280 1.49 -21.43 -6.39
C GLY A 280 1.12 -20.03 -5.86
N MET A 281 2.12 -19.20 -5.47
CA MET A 281 1.88 -17.80 -5.12
C MET A 281 2.00 -16.86 -6.33
N LEU A 282 2.56 -17.34 -7.43
CA LEU A 282 2.68 -16.63 -8.69
C LEU A 282 1.83 -17.32 -9.76
N SER A 283 0.93 -16.60 -10.41
CA SER A 283 0.12 -17.12 -11.50
C SER A 283 0.60 -16.59 -12.87
N PRO A 284 0.52 -17.38 -13.96
CA PRO A 284 0.86 -16.90 -15.30
C PRO A 284 0.03 -15.67 -15.72
N GLY A 285 -1.25 -15.61 -15.35
CA GLY A 285 -2.12 -14.47 -15.64
C GLY A 285 -1.67 -13.19 -14.94
N LEU A 286 -1.23 -13.27 -13.68
CA LEU A 286 -0.66 -12.14 -12.95
C LEU A 286 0.60 -11.63 -13.63
N VAL A 287 1.50 -12.54 -14.04
CA VAL A 287 2.74 -12.17 -14.74
C VAL A 287 2.42 -11.48 -16.06
N HIS A 288 1.51 -12.03 -16.85
CA HIS A 288 1.08 -11.46 -18.12
C HIS A 288 0.50 -10.04 -17.93
N ASP A 289 -0.48 -9.89 -17.06
CA ASP A 289 -1.12 -8.59 -16.80
C ASP A 289 -0.10 -7.55 -16.30
N THR A 290 0.84 -7.96 -15.42
CA THR A 290 1.89 -7.08 -14.91
C THR A 290 2.83 -6.62 -16.02
N VAL A 291 3.28 -7.53 -16.89
CA VAL A 291 4.15 -7.20 -18.01
C VAL A 291 3.47 -6.24 -18.99
N GLU A 292 2.20 -6.46 -19.30
CA GLU A 292 1.45 -5.55 -20.18
C GLU A 292 1.27 -4.14 -19.57
N LEU A 293 1.05 -4.04 -18.26
CA LEU A 293 1.03 -2.76 -17.56
C LEU A 293 2.41 -2.06 -17.59
N MET A 294 3.49 -2.82 -17.39
CA MET A 294 4.84 -2.27 -17.45
C MET A 294 5.20 -1.77 -18.87
N LYS A 295 4.79 -2.47 -19.93
CA LYS A 295 4.96 -1.99 -21.31
C LYS A 295 4.24 -0.66 -21.54
N ARG A 296 2.97 -0.54 -21.13
CA ARG A 296 2.21 0.71 -21.23
C ARG A 296 2.83 1.86 -20.45
N ALA A 297 3.45 1.59 -19.31
CA ALA A 297 4.13 2.61 -18.51
C ALA A 297 5.50 3.01 -19.10
N ALA A 298 6.08 2.18 -19.95
CA ALA A 298 7.37 2.43 -20.61
C ALA A 298 7.23 3.25 -21.90
N GLU A 299 6.04 3.24 -22.53
CA GLU A 299 5.67 4.09 -23.68
C GLU A 299 5.41 5.54 -23.26
#